data_1614991f9ea8155bf6af6fac8299d3c6
#
_entry.id   1614991f9ea8155bf6af6fac8299d3c6
#
_cell.length_a   1.000
_cell.length_b   1.000
_cell.length_c   1.000
_cell.angle_alpha   90.00
_cell.angle_beta   90.00
_cell.angle_gamma   90.00
#
_symmetry.space_group_name_H-M   'P 1'
#
loop_
_entity.id
_entity.type
_entity.pdbx_description
1 polymer ?
#
loop_
_entity_poly.entity_id
_entity_poly.type
_entity_poly.pdbx_seq_one_letter_code
_entity_poly.pdbx_strand_id
1 'polypeptide(L)'
;MSDRLVSESTTIDAAPEVVFAIVADPRQHTRIDGSGSVREIIAGPERLAKGEHFGASMKLFGLPYKIRNKVVEFEEGRLIAWRHFGAHRWRYELQPTVDGGTLVTETFDYTRYDPFRAAWLRAAGFPERNRRGITETLVRLKQAAESDQADRA
;
A
#
# COMPACT_ATOMS: atom_id res chain seq x y z
N MET A 1 -16.35 -8.95 -12.39
CA MET A 1 -15.17 -8.11 -12.06
C MET A 1 -15.66 -6.74 -11.62
N SER A 2 -15.15 -6.25 -10.51
CA SER A 2 -15.56 -4.93 -10.02
C SER A 2 -14.75 -3.83 -10.69
N ASP A 3 -15.43 -2.81 -11.19
CA ASP A 3 -14.82 -1.59 -11.71
C ASP A 3 -14.36 -0.64 -10.59
N ARG A 4 -14.54 -1.06 -9.34
CA ARG A 4 -14.15 -0.31 -8.13
C ARG A 4 -12.89 -0.87 -7.49
N LEU A 5 -12.09 -1.57 -8.26
CA LEU A 5 -10.76 -2.03 -7.89
C LEU A 5 -9.74 -1.42 -8.86
N VAL A 6 -8.73 -0.78 -8.30
CA VAL A 6 -7.58 -0.28 -9.07
C VAL A 6 -6.38 -1.08 -8.62
N SER A 7 -5.86 -1.95 -9.47
CA SER A 7 -4.76 -2.87 -9.13
C SER A 7 -3.66 -2.80 -10.15
N GLU A 8 -2.43 -2.88 -9.68
CA GLU A 8 -1.22 -3.08 -10.50
C GLU A 8 -0.34 -4.10 -9.81
N SER A 9 0.48 -4.78 -10.57
CA SER A 9 1.38 -5.82 -10.08
C SER A 9 2.79 -5.64 -10.61
N THR A 10 3.76 -6.14 -9.85
CA THR A 10 5.15 -6.23 -10.31
C THR A 10 5.79 -7.48 -9.72
N THR A 11 6.80 -8.01 -10.41
CA THR A 11 7.63 -9.09 -9.88
C THR A 11 8.89 -8.49 -9.29
N ILE A 12 9.20 -8.89 -8.06
CA ILE A 12 10.35 -8.39 -7.30
C ILE A 12 11.32 -9.55 -7.09
N ASP A 13 12.60 -9.31 -7.36
CA ASP A 13 13.66 -10.30 -7.14
C ASP A 13 14.13 -10.25 -5.68
N ALA A 14 13.20 -10.56 -4.80
CA ALA A 14 13.42 -10.65 -3.36
C ALA A 14 12.39 -11.63 -2.78
N ALA A 15 12.78 -12.32 -1.71
CA ALA A 15 11.89 -13.26 -1.04
C ALA A 15 10.66 -12.57 -0.44
N PRO A 16 9.50 -13.25 -0.34
CA PRO A 16 8.29 -12.63 0.21
C PRO A 16 8.49 -12.02 1.60
N GLU A 17 9.25 -12.65 2.48
CA GLU A 17 9.53 -12.13 3.81
C GLU A 17 10.29 -10.80 3.79
N VAL A 18 11.16 -10.59 2.80
CA VAL A 18 11.90 -9.33 2.64
C VAL A 18 10.96 -8.22 2.19
N VAL A 19 10.11 -8.51 1.21
CA VAL A 19 9.09 -7.56 0.71
C VAL A 19 8.09 -7.22 1.81
N PHE A 20 7.57 -8.24 2.48
CA PHE A 20 6.54 -8.06 3.52
C PHE A 20 7.07 -7.25 4.71
N ALA A 21 8.34 -7.44 5.07
CA ALA A 21 8.97 -6.66 6.15
C ALA A 21 8.93 -5.16 5.89
N ILE A 22 9.01 -4.74 4.62
CA ILE A 22 8.90 -3.32 4.25
C ILE A 22 7.46 -2.84 4.37
N VAL A 23 6.52 -3.59 3.78
CA VAL A 23 5.10 -3.18 3.74
C VAL A 23 4.48 -3.20 5.14
N ALA A 24 4.87 -4.17 5.99
CA ALA A 24 4.35 -4.31 7.35
C ALA A 24 5.01 -3.37 8.37
N ASP A 25 6.02 -2.61 7.99
CA ASP A 25 6.67 -1.62 8.85
C ASP A 25 6.24 -0.22 8.43
N PRO A 26 5.39 0.46 9.21
CA PRO A 26 4.90 1.78 8.81
C PRO A 26 6.02 2.82 8.61
N ARG A 27 7.15 2.65 9.29
CA ARG A 27 8.31 3.55 9.13
C ARG A 27 8.92 3.48 7.73
N GLN A 28 8.68 2.38 7.00
CA GLN A 28 9.16 2.19 5.62
C GLN A 28 8.20 2.80 4.59
N HIS A 29 6.99 3.21 4.96
CA HIS A 29 6.00 3.69 4.00
C HIS A 29 6.45 4.96 3.28
N THR A 30 7.19 5.85 3.93
CA THR A 30 7.74 7.04 3.27
C THR A 30 8.82 6.69 2.23
N ARG A 31 9.51 5.56 2.44
CA ARG A 31 10.54 5.06 1.53
C ARG A 31 9.94 4.57 0.21
N ILE A 32 8.74 4.01 0.25
CA ILE A 32 8.11 3.38 -0.91
C ILE A 32 6.94 4.18 -1.50
N ASP A 33 6.42 5.19 -0.81
CA ASP A 33 5.25 5.94 -1.28
C ASP A 33 5.53 6.65 -2.60
N GLY A 34 4.83 6.24 -3.64
CA GLY A 34 4.89 6.84 -4.97
C GLY A 34 3.82 7.89 -5.22
N SER A 35 2.87 8.07 -4.29
CA SER A 35 1.79 9.05 -4.44
C SER A 35 2.25 10.48 -4.15
N GLY A 36 3.33 10.62 -3.38
CA GLY A 36 3.78 11.92 -2.85
C GLY A 36 2.92 12.44 -1.71
N SER A 37 1.93 11.68 -1.27
CA SER A 37 0.98 12.09 -0.23
C SER A 37 1.47 11.77 1.18
N VAL A 38 2.22 10.68 1.35
CA VAL A 38 2.76 10.29 2.67
C VAL A 38 4.01 11.09 2.96
N ARG A 39 3.95 11.89 4.02
CA ARG A 39 5.07 12.77 4.41
C ARG A 39 5.91 12.17 5.53
N GLU A 40 5.25 11.64 6.57
CA GLU A 40 5.91 11.14 7.75
C GLU A 40 4.99 10.18 8.50
N ILE A 41 5.55 9.13 9.09
CA ILE A 41 4.82 8.28 10.02
C ILE A 41 5.02 8.84 11.42
N ILE A 42 3.92 9.22 12.06
CA ILE A 42 3.93 9.94 13.35
C ILE A 42 3.59 9.05 14.54
N ALA A 43 3.06 7.85 14.32
CA ALA A 43 2.73 6.89 15.38
C ALA A 43 2.54 5.50 14.78
N GLY A 44 2.80 4.47 15.57
CA GLY A 44 2.52 3.09 15.20
C GLY A 44 3.58 2.12 15.74
N PRO A 45 3.28 0.82 15.69
CA PRO A 45 4.23 -0.22 16.09
C PRO A 45 5.35 -0.35 15.04
N GLU A 46 6.41 -1.04 15.42
CA GLU A 46 7.50 -1.36 14.47
C GLU A 46 7.05 -2.34 13.38
N ARG A 47 6.07 -3.18 13.69
CA ARG A 47 5.51 -4.14 12.76
C ARG A 47 4.00 -4.20 12.90
N LEU A 48 3.31 -4.07 11.78
CA LEU A 48 1.85 -4.09 11.73
C LEU A 48 1.32 -5.53 11.83
N ALA A 49 0.16 -5.65 12.47
CA ALA A 49 -0.63 -6.87 12.54
C ALA A 49 -2.11 -6.47 12.50
N LYS A 50 -3.01 -7.45 12.37
CA LYS A 50 -4.44 -7.16 12.30
C LYS A 50 -4.92 -6.38 13.51
N GLY A 51 -5.65 -5.31 13.27
CA GLY A 51 -6.19 -4.44 14.30
C GLY A 51 -5.26 -3.33 14.75
N GLU A 52 -3.98 -3.39 14.40
CA GLU A 52 -3.02 -2.35 14.74
C GLU A 52 -3.32 -1.04 14.00
N HIS A 53 -2.95 0.06 14.64
CA HIS A 53 -3.13 1.40 14.08
C HIS A 53 -1.78 2.05 13.85
N PHE A 54 -1.71 2.90 12.82
CA PHE A 54 -0.56 3.77 12.61
C PHE A 54 -1.02 5.13 12.08
N GLY A 55 -0.34 6.17 12.52
CA GLY A 55 -0.63 7.53 12.12
C GLY A 55 0.37 8.04 11.09
N ALA A 56 -0.11 8.82 10.13
CA ALA A 56 0.73 9.42 9.11
C ALA A 56 0.37 10.89 8.92
N SER A 57 1.41 11.70 8.69
CA SER A 57 1.26 13.06 8.18
C SER A 57 1.20 12.98 6.66
N MET A 58 0.17 13.55 6.08
CA MET A 58 -0.14 13.46 4.65
C MET A 58 -0.21 14.83 4.02
N LYS A 59 -0.13 14.88 2.69
CA LYS A 59 -0.34 16.09 1.92
C LYS A 59 -1.13 15.75 0.66
N LEU A 60 -2.20 16.50 0.41
CA LEU A 60 -3.04 16.31 -0.77
C LEU A 60 -3.37 17.68 -1.34
N PHE A 61 -3.09 17.88 -2.64
CA PHE A 61 -3.30 19.17 -3.33
C PHE A 61 -2.65 20.36 -2.59
N GLY A 62 -1.47 20.14 -2.01
CA GLY A 62 -0.75 21.17 -1.26
C GLY A 62 -1.20 21.38 0.18
N LEU A 63 -2.28 20.71 0.61
CA LEU A 63 -2.83 20.85 1.95
C LEU A 63 -2.37 19.73 2.88
N PRO A 64 -1.73 20.04 4.02
CA PRO A 64 -1.32 19.03 4.99
C PRO A 64 -2.53 18.54 5.79
N TYR A 65 -2.52 17.23 6.11
CA TYR A 65 -3.49 16.63 7.00
C TYR A 65 -2.88 15.39 7.68
N LYS A 66 -3.52 14.94 8.75
CA LYS A 66 -3.09 13.75 9.48
C LYS A 66 -4.18 12.68 9.39
N ILE A 67 -3.76 11.43 9.28
CA ILE A 67 -4.68 10.29 9.25
C ILE A 67 -4.22 9.24 10.26
N ARG A 68 -5.18 8.43 10.67
CA ARG A 68 -4.94 7.22 11.46
C ARG A 68 -5.43 6.03 10.65
N ASN A 69 -4.52 5.12 10.34
CA ASN A 69 -4.83 3.91 9.59
C ASN A 69 -5.06 2.75 10.55
N LYS A 70 -5.94 1.84 10.15
CA LYS A 70 -6.17 0.58 10.86
C LYS A 70 -5.96 -0.58 9.91
N VAL A 71 -5.18 -1.57 10.32
CA VAL A 71 -5.00 -2.82 9.57
C VAL A 71 -6.26 -3.66 9.70
N VAL A 72 -6.92 -3.92 8.58
CA VAL A 72 -8.23 -4.61 8.53
C VAL A 72 -8.16 -5.98 7.87
N GLU A 73 -7.11 -6.27 7.10
CA GLU A 73 -6.83 -7.59 6.55
C GLU A 73 -5.36 -7.90 6.83
N PHE A 74 -5.07 -9.11 7.28
CA PHE A 74 -3.69 -9.49 7.59
C PHE A 74 -3.51 -10.99 7.52
N GLU A 75 -2.48 -11.42 6.79
CA GLU A 75 -2.00 -12.78 6.75
C GLU A 75 -0.47 -12.71 6.58
N GLU A 76 0.26 -13.17 7.60
CA GLU A 76 1.71 -12.99 7.67
C GLU A 76 2.42 -13.42 6.38
N GLY A 77 3.23 -12.53 5.85
CA GLY A 77 4.02 -12.78 4.64
C GLY A 77 3.26 -12.74 3.33
N ARG A 78 1.93 -12.60 3.34
CA ARG A 78 1.11 -12.75 2.14
C ARG A 78 0.12 -11.62 1.88
N LEU A 79 -0.49 -11.07 2.93
CA LEU A 79 -1.59 -10.13 2.79
C LEU A 79 -1.57 -9.09 3.89
N ILE A 80 -1.69 -7.82 3.52
CA ILE A 80 -1.96 -6.74 4.46
C ILE A 80 -2.82 -5.68 3.76
N ALA A 81 -3.85 -5.20 4.46
CA ALA A 81 -4.66 -4.09 3.99
C ALA A 81 -5.03 -3.18 5.15
N TRP A 82 -5.05 -1.88 4.89
CA TRP A 82 -5.47 -0.89 5.88
C TRP A 82 -6.44 0.11 5.29
N ARG A 83 -7.13 0.79 6.19
CA ARG A 83 -8.02 1.91 5.85
C ARG A 83 -7.77 3.07 6.81
N HIS A 84 -8.07 4.26 6.37
CA HIS A 84 -8.11 5.43 7.25
C HIS A 84 -9.57 5.93 7.36
N PHE A 85 -9.89 7.12 6.93
CA PHE A 85 -11.29 7.55 6.87
C PHE A 85 -11.93 7.01 5.59
N GLY A 86 -13.25 6.86 5.60
CA GLY A 86 -13.98 6.36 4.43
C GLY A 86 -14.02 4.83 4.35
N ALA A 87 -14.50 4.34 3.23
CA ALA A 87 -14.78 2.93 3.02
C ALA A 87 -13.80 2.23 2.07
N HIS A 88 -12.73 2.89 1.67
CA HIS A 88 -11.73 2.28 0.81
C HIS A 88 -10.65 1.56 1.61
N ARG A 89 -9.98 0.61 0.95
CA ARG A 89 -8.84 -0.12 1.51
C ARG A 89 -7.66 -0.04 0.56
N TRP A 90 -6.48 0.04 1.14
CA TRP A 90 -5.21 -0.14 0.45
C TRP A 90 -4.72 -1.54 0.81
N ARG A 91 -4.49 -2.37 -0.21
CA ARG A 91 -4.15 -3.79 -0.01
C ARG A 91 -2.89 -4.17 -0.75
N TYR A 92 -2.03 -4.92 -0.10
CA TYR A 92 -0.87 -5.57 -0.69
C TYR A 92 -1.04 -7.07 -0.59
N GLU A 93 -0.89 -7.77 -1.71
CA GLU A 93 -0.94 -9.22 -1.79
C GLU A 93 0.37 -9.70 -2.39
N LEU A 94 1.02 -10.66 -1.71
CA LEU A 94 2.30 -11.22 -2.08
C LEU A 94 2.15 -12.69 -2.40
N GLN A 95 2.72 -13.10 -3.54
CA GLN A 95 2.71 -14.48 -3.98
C GLN A 95 4.13 -14.89 -4.36
N PRO A 96 4.68 -15.97 -3.77
CA PRO A 96 6.03 -16.42 -4.14
C PRO A 96 6.06 -16.88 -5.59
N THR A 97 7.19 -16.62 -6.26
CA THR A 97 7.45 -17.10 -7.62
C THR A 97 8.33 -18.34 -7.55
N VAL A 98 8.39 -19.10 -8.66
CA VAL A 98 9.14 -20.37 -8.70
C VAL A 98 10.65 -20.19 -8.55
N ASP A 99 11.16 -18.99 -8.81
CA ASP A 99 12.59 -18.67 -8.73
C ASP A 99 12.99 -17.96 -7.42
N GLY A 100 12.11 -17.96 -6.44
CA GLY A 100 12.38 -17.40 -5.13
C GLY A 100 12.07 -15.90 -4.98
N GLY A 101 11.52 -15.31 -6.01
CA GLY A 101 11.05 -13.91 -5.97
C GLY A 101 9.63 -13.78 -5.47
N THR A 102 9.02 -12.61 -5.70
CA THR A 102 7.68 -12.30 -5.22
C THR A 102 6.90 -11.54 -6.29
N LEU A 103 5.68 -12.01 -6.57
CA LEU A 103 4.69 -11.23 -7.30
C LEU A 103 3.92 -10.40 -6.28
N VAL A 104 3.98 -9.07 -6.41
CA VAL A 104 3.26 -8.14 -5.53
C VAL A 104 2.16 -7.47 -6.31
N THR A 105 0.95 -7.48 -5.73
CA THR A 105 -0.20 -6.75 -6.24
C THR A 105 -0.62 -5.73 -5.20
N GLU A 106 -0.69 -4.46 -5.59
CA GLU A 106 -1.24 -3.39 -4.76
C GLU A 106 -2.59 -2.99 -5.32
N THR A 107 -3.59 -2.86 -4.46
CA THR A 107 -4.97 -2.57 -4.83
C THR A 107 -5.52 -1.41 -4.03
N PHE A 108 -6.12 -0.44 -4.71
CA PHE A 108 -7.04 0.53 -4.12
C PHE A 108 -8.45 -0.02 -4.30
N ASP A 109 -9.07 -0.44 -3.19
CA ASP A 109 -10.37 -1.08 -3.16
C ASP A 109 -11.42 -0.12 -2.61
N TYR A 110 -12.31 0.39 -3.47
CA TYR A 110 -13.40 1.27 -3.08
C TYR A 110 -14.77 0.63 -3.32
N THR A 111 -14.82 -0.71 -3.31
CA THR A 111 -16.07 -1.47 -3.50
C THR A 111 -17.11 -1.23 -2.42
N ARG A 112 -16.67 -0.78 -1.22
CA ARG A 112 -17.55 -0.55 -0.07
C ARG A 112 -18.23 0.81 -0.06
N TYR A 113 -17.86 1.69 -0.99
CA TYR A 113 -18.57 2.96 -1.17
C TYR A 113 -19.94 2.72 -1.81
N ASP A 114 -20.94 3.51 -1.38
CA ASP A 114 -22.20 3.55 -2.08
C ASP A 114 -22.02 4.06 -3.52
N PRO A 115 -22.99 3.78 -4.43
CA PRO A 115 -22.83 4.15 -5.83
C PRO A 115 -22.60 5.64 -6.08
N PHE A 116 -23.20 6.50 -5.26
CA PHE A 116 -23.08 7.95 -5.40
C PHE A 116 -21.66 8.43 -5.08
N ARG A 117 -21.12 7.98 -3.93
CA ARG A 117 -19.74 8.31 -3.54
C ARG A 117 -18.71 7.72 -4.49
N ALA A 118 -18.93 6.49 -4.96
CA ALA A 118 -18.05 5.87 -5.94
C ALA A 118 -18.03 6.66 -7.26
N ALA A 119 -19.19 7.13 -7.71
CA ALA A 119 -19.28 7.96 -8.90
C ALA A 119 -18.55 9.29 -8.73
N TRP A 120 -18.67 9.90 -7.54
CA TRP A 120 -17.95 11.12 -7.22
C TRP A 120 -16.43 10.93 -7.25
N LEU A 121 -15.93 9.84 -6.65
CA LEU A 121 -14.51 9.52 -6.67
C LEU A 121 -13.99 9.39 -8.11
N ARG A 122 -14.76 8.71 -8.97
CA ARG A 122 -14.40 8.57 -10.39
C ARG A 122 -14.41 9.90 -11.13
N ALA A 123 -15.44 10.71 -10.91
CA ALA A 123 -15.55 12.02 -11.54
C ALA A 123 -14.42 12.96 -11.08
N ALA A 124 -13.97 12.85 -9.84
CA ALA A 124 -12.86 13.62 -9.30
C ALA A 124 -11.48 13.10 -9.74
N GLY A 125 -11.42 11.98 -10.47
CA GLY A 125 -10.18 11.43 -11.01
C GLY A 125 -9.34 10.63 -10.01
N PHE A 126 -9.87 10.26 -8.87
CA PHE A 126 -9.13 9.51 -7.84
C PHE A 126 -8.66 8.13 -8.30
N PRO A 127 -9.46 7.31 -9.02
CA PRO A 127 -8.97 6.01 -9.46
C PRO A 127 -7.73 6.09 -10.34
N GLU A 128 -7.70 7.01 -11.30
CA GLU A 128 -6.56 7.17 -12.19
C GLU A 128 -5.34 7.76 -11.46
N ARG A 129 -5.57 8.72 -10.57
CA ARG A 129 -4.53 9.27 -9.73
C ARG A 129 -3.90 8.19 -8.84
N ASN A 130 -4.74 7.33 -8.24
CA ASN A 130 -4.28 6.25 -7.38
C ASN A 130 -3.56 5.17 -8.20
N ARG A 131 -3.98 4.90 -9.44
CA ARG A 131 -3.28 3.96 -10.33
C ARG A 131 -1.84 4.42 -10.57
N ARG A 132 -1.63 5.68 -10.84
CA ARG A 132 -0.28 6.24 -11.02
C ARG A 132 0.55 6.14 -9.74
N GLY A 133 -0.07 6.44 -8.60
CA GLY A 133 0.58 6.30 -7.29
C GLY A 133 0.99 4.86 -7.01
N ILE A 134 0.12 3.90 -7.30
CA ILE A 134 0.38 2.47 -7.14
C ILE A 134 1.55 2.04 -8.03
N THR A 135 1.54 2.42 -9.29
CA THR A 135 2.61 2.08 -10.23
C THR A 135 3.96 2.56 -9.72
N GLU A 136 4.03 3.80 -9.28
CA GLU A 136 5.28 4.36 -8.75
C GLU A 136 5.69 3.73 -7.42
N THR A 137 4.72 3.45 -6.56
CA THR A 137 4.98 2.75 -5.28
C THR A 137 5.58 1.37 -5.54
N LEU A 138 5.04 0.62 -6.50
CA LEU A 138 5.57 -0.70 -6.84
C LEU A 138 7.01 -0.63 -7.38
N VAL A 139 7.35 0.40 -8.17
CA VAL A 139 8.73 0.64 -8.61
C VAL A 139 9.65 0.84 -7.40
N ARG A 140 9.25 1.68 -6.47
CA ARG A 140 10.04 1.98 -5.26
C ARG A 140 10.15 0.79 -4.32
N LEU A 141 9.06 0.05 -4.15
CA LEU A 141 9.06 -1.17 -3.35
C LEU A 141 10.01 -2.20 -3.93
N LYS A 142 9.99 -2.38 -5.26
CA LYS A 142 10.91 -3.27 -5.95
C LYS A 142 12.37 -2.88 -5.69
N GLN A 143 12.71 -1.61 -5.86
CA GLN A 143 14.06 -1.12 -5.60
C GLN A 143 14.48 -1.34 -4.14
N ALA A 144 13.61 -1.01 -3.20
CA ALA A 144 13.88 -1.16 -1.77
C ALA A 144 14.06 -2.63 -1.38
N ALA A 145 13.17 -3.51 -1.82
CA ALA A 145 13.22 -4.93 -1.47
C ALA A 145 14.42 -5.64 -2.10
N GLU A 146 14.73 -5.34 -3.34
CA GLU A 146 15.91 -5.93 -4.02
C GLU A 146 17.19 -5.46 -3.37
N SER A 147 17.27 -4.20 -2.94
CA SER A 147 18.41 -3.68 -2.17
C SER A 147 18.54 -4.39 -0.81
N ASP A 148 17.43 -4.54 -0.09
CA ASP A 148 17.43 -5.20 1.22
C ASP A 148 17.78 -6.69 1.08
N GLN A 149 17.34 -7.35 0.01
CA GLN A 149 17.69 -8.74 -0.29
C GLN A 149 19.18 -8.89 -0.53
N ALA A 150 19.78 -7.98 -1.29
CA ALA A 150 21.22 -7.99 -1.57
C ALA A 150 22.03 -7.81 -0.27
N ASP A 151 21.57 -6.98 0.66
CA ASP A 151 22.24 -6.74 1.94
C ASP A 151 22.21 -7.95 2.87
N ARG A 152 21.30 -8.90 2.64
CA ARG A 152 21.20 -10.14 3.41
C ARG A 152 22.07 -11.27 2.86
N ALA A 153 22.56 -11.10 1.65
CA ALA A 153 23.38 -12.13 0.97
C ALA A 153 24.80 -12.22 1.54
#